data_cffa42aeab2084f872f0957eaa81c116
#
_entry.id   cffa42aeab2084f872f0957eaa81c116
#
_cell.length_a   1.000
_cell.length_b   1.000
_cell.length_c   1.000
_cell.angle_alpha   90.00
_cell.angle_beta   90.00
_cell.angle_gamma   90.00
#
_symmetry.space_group_name_H-M   'P 1'
#
loop_
_entity.id
_entity.type
_entity.pdbx_description
1 polymer ?
#
loop_
_entity_poly.entity_id
_entity_poly.type
_entity_poly.pdbx_seq_one_letter_code
_entity_poly.pdbx_strand_id
1 'polypeptide(L)'
;MSAAAALGEWRLSLRQVLVATALVAVVALVLGASRVLIGPHTAMSGYLTMLFLLAVVRAGNWRVRAGAAVWALAVALLGFAVGGAGIVATLVALVVVSLIQGMVTLGEVALLTRSPVNLLAFASMSQGGAEVWQVLLGSAIGAAAIVVFGALARGRAGEPRAARSVRDRLGYGIATAVGAVLIVLGGEAVGFPYVGWALLSFCIMLSFETDMQAERGFWRLLGTAVGAVLAVGITALPEPIPIVVAVICGIACVAYINAGNYALFMLFLTPAILVTTASEYSPVALGVYRIEAVLVATALAFACGAVLRALRQR
;
A
#
# COMPACT_ATOMS: atom_id res chain seq x y z
N MET A 1 26.27 -0.69 7.00
CA MET A 1 26.05 -0.49 5.54
C MET A 1 26.13 1.00 5.26
N SER A 2 26.89 1.43 4.24
CA SER A 2 27.04 2.84 3.93
C SER A 2 25.73 3.41 3.38
N ALA A 3 25.47 4.73 3.58
CA ALA A 3 24.33 5.45 3.01
C ALA A 3 24.15 5.24 1.49
N ALA A 4 25.22 4.90 0.79
CA ALA A 4 25.23 4.55 -0.63
C ALA A 4 24.42 3.28 -0.97
N ALA A 5 24.29 2.33 -0.04
CA ALA A 5 23.53 1.09 -0.27
C ALA A 5 22.00 1.30 -0.21
N ALA A 6 21.53 2.34 0.53
CA ALA A 6 20.11 2.69 0.60
C ALA A 6 19.62 3.48 -0.62
N LEU A 7 20.53 4.15 -1.30
CA LEU A 7 20.19 5.00 -2.44
C LEU A 7 20.02 4.20 -3.75
N GLY A 8 20.39 2.90 -3.79
CA GLY A 8 20.22 2.05 -4.96
C GLY A 8 20.79 2.66 -6.25
N GLU A 9 20.43 2.12 -7.39
CA GLU A 9 20.82 2.72 -8.67
C GLU A 9 20.01 4.00 -8.94
N TRP A 10 20.72 5.14 -9.10
CA TRP A 10 20.11 6.41 -9.52
C TRP A 10 19.72 6.42 -10.99
N ARG A 11 20.41 5.61 -11.81
CA ARG A 11 20.18 5.53 -13.25
C ARG A 11 19.23 4.39 -13.57
N LEU A 12 18.09 4.73 -14.12
CA LEU A 12 17.15 3.74 -14.64
C LEU A 12 17.62 3.22 -16.00
N SER A 13 17.59 1.91 -16.18
CA SER A 13 17.76 1.31 -17.50
C SER A 13 16.50 1.54 -18.35
N LEU A 14 16.67 1.65 -19.67
CA LEU A 14 15.53 1.78 -20.59
C LEU A 14 14.51 0.65 -20.40
N ARG A 15 14.98 -0.58 -20.13
CA ARG A 15 14.11 -1.72 -19.84
C ARG A 15 13.25 -1.50 -18.61
N GLN A 16 13.79 -0.94 -17.52
CA GLN A 16 13.02 -0.66 -16.29
C GLN A 16 11.93 0.38 -16.57
N VAL A 17 12.24 1.43 -17.31
CA VAL A 17 11.26 2.46 -17.69
C VAL A 17 10.17 1.86 -18.59
N LEU A 18 10.53 1.10 -19.63
CA LEU A 18 9.56 0.48 -20.54
C LEU A 18 8.62 -0.49 -19.80
N VAL A 19 9.15 -1.33 -18.89
CA VAL A 19 8.33 -2.24 -18.08
C VAL A 19 7.40 -1.46 -17.14
N ALA A 20 7.89 -0.40 -16.51
CA ALA A 20 7.07 0.44 -15.66
C ALA A 20 5.94 1.15 -16.44
N THR A 21 6.27 1.70 -17.62
CA THR A 21 5.30 2.34 -18.53
C THR A 21 4.24 1.34 -19.00
N ALA A 22 4.66 0.15 -19.42
CA ALA A 22 3.73 -0.90 -19.84
C ALA A 22 2.80 -1.33 -18.71
N LEU A 23 3.33 -1.49 -17.49
CA LEU A 23 2.50 -1.82 -16.34
C LEU A 23 1.46 -0.73 -16.03
N VAL A 24 1.90 0.53 -15.98
CA VAL A 24 1.00 1.68 -15.72
C VAL A 24 -0.05 1.78 -16.81
N ALA A 25 0.33 1.61 -18.09
CA ALA A 25 -0.60 1.65 -19.22
C ALA A 25 -1.65 0.52 -19.13
N VAL A 26 -1.23 -0.72 -18.84
CA VAL A 26 -2.16 -1.86 -18.68
C VAL A 26 -3.13 -1.60 -17.51
N VAL A 27 -2.62 -1.13 -16.37
CA VAL A 27 -3.45 -0.79 -15.21
C VAL A 27 -4.44 0.31 -15.59
N ALA A 28 -3.99 1.38 -16.24
CA ALA A 28 -4.86 2.50 -16.66
C ALA A 28 -5.93 2.04 -17.66
N LEU A 29 -5.59 1.19 -18.63
CA LEU A 29 -6.54 0.64 -19.60
C LEU A 29 -7.59 -0.25 -18.92
N VAL A 30 -7.17 -1.18 -18.05
CA VAL A 30 -8.08 -2.08 -17.35
C VAL A 30 -9.02 -1.32 -16.44
N LEU A 31 -8.50 -0.38 -15.64
CA LEU A 31 -9.31 0.42 -14.73
C LEU A 31 -10.17 1.44 -15.48
N GLY A 32 -9.64 2.06 -16.53
CA GLY A 32 -10.39 2.97 -17.39
C GLY A 32 -11.57 2.28 -18.08
N ALA A 33 -11.32 1.11 -18.67
CA ALA A 33 -12.38 0.28 -19.24
C ALA A 33 -13.42 -0.14 -18.21
N SER A 34 -12.98 -0.59 -17.01
CA SER A 34 -13.90 -0.94 -15.92
C SER A 34 -14.76 0.25 -15.48
N ARG A 35 -14.18 1.45 -15.43
CA ARG A 35 -14.89 2.68 -15.05
C ARG A 35 -15.97 3.05 -16.07
N VAL A 36 -15.64 2.99 -17.38
CA VAL A 36 -16.54 3.39 -18.45
C VAL A 36 -17.63 2.36 -18.70
N LEU A 37 -17.28 1.06 -18.70
CA LEU A 37 -18.20 -0.02 -19.08
C LEU A 37 -19.09 -0.48 -17.91
N ILE A 38 -18.60 -0.36 -16.66
CA ILE A 38 -19.27 -0.95 -15.49
C ILE A 38 -19.60 0.12 -14.45
N GLY A 39 -18.61 0.94 -14.08
CA GLY A 39 -18.80 2.03 -13.14
C GLY A 39 -17.59 2.33 -12.25
N PRO A 40 -17.62 3.50 -11.56
CA PRO A 40 -16.47 3.99 -10.79
C PRO A 40 -16.12 3.09 -9.60
N HIS A 41 -17.10 2.51 -8.91
CA HIS A 41 -16.86 1.62 -7.76
C HIS A 41 -16.14 0.33 -8.16
N THR A 42 -16.45 -0.24 -9.34
CA THR A 42 -15.75 -1.41 -9.87
C THR A 42 -14.30 -1.08 -10.20
N ALA A 43 -14.04 0.07 -10.83
CA ALA A 43 -12.67 0.52 -11.11
C ALA A 43 -11.87 0.74 -9.83
N MET A 44 -12.47 1.38 -8.82
CA MET A 44 -11.83 1.62 -7.52
C MET A 44 -11.52 0.32 -6.78
N SER A 45 -12.43 -0.64 -6.76
CA SER A 45 -12.21 -1.98 -6.19
C SER A 45 -11.06 -2.71 -6.89
N GLY A 46 -11.02 -2.64 -8.22
CA GLY A 46 -9.92 -3.19 -9.01
C GLY A 46 -8.58 -2.54 -8.68
N TYR A 47 -8.54 -1.22 -8.57
CA TYR A 47 -7.34 -0.47 -8.19
C TYR A 47 -6.82 -0.85 -6.81
N LEU A 48 -7.68 -0.88 -5.79
CA LEU A 48 -7.31 -1.27 -4.43
C LEU A 48 -6.75 -2.70 -4.39
N THR A 49 -7.39 -3.64 -5.09
CA THR A 49 -6.93 -5.03 -5.16
C THR A 49 -5.59 -5.15 -5.90
N MET A 50 -5.38 -4.39 -6.98
CA MET A 50 -4.09 -4.33 -7.67
C MET A 50 -2.99 -3.80 -6.74
N LEU A 51 -3.24 -2.73 -5.99
CA LEU A 51 -2.29 -2.18 -5.01
C LEU A 51 -1.95 -3.21 -3.92
N PHE A 52 -2.93 -3.94 -3.43
CA PHE A 52 -2.72 -5.00 -2.46
C PHE A 52 -1.82 -6.11 -3.01
N LEU A 53 -2.05 -6.52 -4.23
CA LEU A 53 -1.36 -7.63 -4.88
C LEU A 53 -0.07 -7.22 -5.60
N LEU A 54 0.28 -5.92 -5.65
CA LEU A 54 1.43 -5.44 -6.43
C LEU A 54 2.74 -6.15 -6.07
N ALA A 55 2.96 -6.45 -4.79
CA ALA A 55 4.14 -7.16 -4.34
C ALA A 55 4.12 -8.65 -4.77
N VAL A 56 2.93 -9.24 -5.01
CA VAL A 56 2.74 -10.64 -5.44
C VAL A 56 3.22 -10.88 -6.88
N VAL A 57 3.32 -9.84 -7.69
CA VAL A 57 3.90 -9.91 -9.04
C VAL A 57 5.28 -10.57 -9.04
N ARG A 58 6.07 -10.34 -7.98
CA ARG A 58 7.42 -10.90 -7.84
C ARG A 58 7.47 -12.35 -7.33
N ALA A 59 6.35 -12.92 -6.87
CA ALA A 59 6.31 -14.29 -6.40
C ALA A 59 6.55 -15.27 -7.58
N GLY A 60 7.52 -16.18 -7.42
CA GLY A 60 7.86 -17.15 -8.47
C GLY A 60 6.81 -18.25 -8.65
N ASN A 61 6.04 -18.56 -7.59
CA ASN A 61 5.10 -19.67 -7.57
C ASN A 61 3.66 -19.19 -7.84
N TRP A 62 2.99 -19.82 -8.82
CA TRP A 62 1.61 -19.52 -9.18
C TRP A 62 0.62 -19.78 -8.04
N ARG A 63 0.86 -20.81 -7.20
CA ARG A 63 0.01 -21.13 -6.03
C ARG A 63 0.02 -20.00 -5.00
N VAL A 64 1.17 -19.37 -4.81
CA VAL A 64 1.31 -18.21 -3.92
C VAL A 64 0.52 -17.02 -4.48
N ARG A 65 0.59 -16.78 -5.80
CA ARG A 65 -0.18 -15.71 -6.45
C ARG A 65 -1.69 -15.97 -6.34
N ALA A 66 -2.13 -17.19 -6.64
CA ALA A 66 -3.54 -17.56 -6.53
C ALA A 66 -4.05 -17.46 -5.08
N GLY A 67 -3.29 -17.97 -4.12
CA GLY A 67 -3.64 -17.86 -2.69
C GLY A 67 -3.74 -16.41 -2.23
N ALA A 68 -2.81 -15.55 -2.64
CA ALA A 68 -2.85 -14.12 -2.34
C ALA A 68 -4.05 -13.42 -3.01
N ALA A 69 -4.41 -13.81 -4.24
CA ALA A 69 -5.60 -13.30 -4.93
C ALA A 69 -6.89 -13.67 -4.19
N VAL A 70 -7.04 -14.93 -3.79
CA VAL A 70 -8.18 -15.38 -2.98
C VAL A 70 -8.25 -14.64 -1.65
N TRP A 71 -7.11 -14.47 -0.97
CA TRP A 71 -7.04 -13.70 0.26
C TRP A 71 -7.42 -12.24 0.05
N ALA A 72 -6.98 -11.61 -1.04
CA ALA A 72 -7.36 -10.23 -1.36
C ALA A 72 -8.88 -10.08 -1.55
N LEU A 73 -9.52 -11.01 -2.26
CA LEU A 73 -10.97 -11.02 -2.43
C LEU A 73 -11.69 -11.22 -1.08
N ALA A 74 -11.21 -12.14 -0.25
CA ALA A 74 -11.79 -12.37 1.08
C ALA A 74 -11.71 -11.12 1.96
N VAL A 75 -10.57 -10.43 1.97
CA VAL A 75 -10.38 -9.17 2.73
C VAL A 75 -11.26 -8.05 2.16
N ALA A 76 -11.42 -7.97 0.83
CA ALA A 76 -12.28 -6.98 0.19
C ALA A 76 -13.75 -7.16 0.58
N LEU A 77 -14.26 -8.41 0.49
CA LEU A 77 -15.64 -8.73 0.88
C LEU A 77 -15.88 -8.55 2.38
N LEU A 78 -14.92 -8.97 3.23
CA LEU A 78 -15.01 -8.75 4.67
C LEU A 78 -15.04 -7.26 4.99
N GLY A 79 -14.12 -6.47 4.43
CA GLY A 79 -14.07 -5.02 4.62
C GLY A 79 -15.38 -4.36 4.23
N PHE A 80 -15.91 -4.71 3.06
CA PHE A 80 -17.19 -4.22 2.57
C PHE A 80 -18.34 -4.58 3.52
N ALA A 81 -18.42 -5.82 3.99
CA ALA A 81 -19.46 -6.28 4.89
C ALA A 81 -19.43 -5.56 6.26
N VAL A 82 -18.24 -5.36 6.83
CA VAL A 82 -18.12 -4.72 8.16
C VAL A 82 -18.25 -3.20 8.10
N GLY A 83 -18.00 -2.57 6.93
CA GLY A 83 -18.15 -1.12 6.76
C GLY A 83 -19.56 -0.63 7.02
N GLY A 84 -20.57 -1.41 6.62
CA GLY A 84 -21.99 -1.15 6.94
C GLY A 84 -22.42 -1.52 8.37
N ALA A 85 -21.61 -2.31 9.09
CA ALA A 85 -21.91 -2.78 10.44
C ALA A 85 -21.33 -1.88 11.55
N GLY A 86 -20.63 -0.80 11.21
CA GLY A 86 -20.12 0.20 12.12
C GLY A 86 -18.68 -0.03 12.61
N ILE A 87 -18.18 0.91 13.42
CA ILE A 87 -16.77 0.99 13.81
C ILE A 87 -16.30 -0.23 14.60
N VAL A 88 -17.12 -0.76 15.51
CA VAL A 88 -16.75 -1.92 16.33
C VAL A 88 -16.51 -3.15 15.47
N ALA A 89 -17.39 -3.43 14.50
CA ALA A 89 -17.24 -4.55 13.57
C ALA A 89 -15.97 -4.38 12.73
N THR A 90 -15.69 -3.16 12.25
CA THR A 90 -14.47 -2.82 11.51
C THR A 90 -13.22 -3.06 12.34
N LEU A 91 -13.18 -2.65 13.61
CA LEU A 91 -12.04 -2.86 14.51
C LEU A 91 -11.81 -4.35 14.79
N VAL A 92 -12.87 -5.12 15.07
CA VAL A 92 -12.77 -6.57 15.26
C VAL A 92 -12.20 -7.23 14.00
N ALA A 93 -12.71 -6.88 12.82
CA ALA A 93 -12.21 -7.41 11.56
C ALA A 93 -10.74 -7.01 11.30
N LEU A 94 -10.33 -5.77 11.65
CA LEU A 94 -8.93 -5.32 11.58
C LEU A 94 -8.01 -6.19 12.45
N VAL A 95 -8.44 -6.50 13.67
CA VAL A 95 -7.67 -7.39 14.57
C VAL A 95 -7.54 -8.78 13.97
N VAL A 96 -8.65 -9.38 13.53
CA VAL A 96 -8.67 -10.72 12.95
C VAL A 96 -7.77 -10.80 11.71
N VAL A 97 -7.93 -9.86 10.76
CA VAL A 97 -7.15 -9.83 9.52
C VAL A 97 -5.66 -9.61 9.80
N SER A 98 -5.31 -8.78 10.80
CA SER A 98 -3.92 -8.54 11.20
C SER A 98 -3.28 -9.78 11.81
N LEU A 99 -4.01 -10.52 12.66
CA LEU A 99 -3.54 -11.77 13.24
C LEU A 99 -3.35 -12.85 12.18
N ILE A 100 -4.32 -13.03 11.27
CA ILE A 100 -4.22 -13.96 10.15
C ILE A 100 -3.02 -13.60 9.28
N GLN A 101 -2.84 -12.33 8.93
CA GLN A 101 -1.69 -11.86 8.17
C GLN A 101 -0.36 -12.20 8.86
N GLY A 102 -0.27 -12.05 10.18
CA GLY A 102 0.92 -12.41 10.93
C GLY A 102 1.19 -13.91 10.92
N MET A 103 0.15 -14.73 11.01
CA MET A 103 0.26 -16.19 11.09
C MET A 103 0.47 -16.86 9.74
N VAL A 104 -0.14 -16.33 8.66
CA VAL A 104 -0.04 -16.90 7.32
C VAL A 104 1.26 -16.44 6.65
N THR A 105 2.22 -17.33 6.56
CA THR A 105 3.39 -17.17 5.69
C THR A 105 3.10 -17.90 4.38
N LEU A 106 2.66 -17.18 3.37
CA LEU A 106 2.59 -17.70 2.01
C LEU A 106 4.00 -17.66 1.38
N GLY A 107 4.91 -18.52 1.86
CA GLY A 107 6.28 -18.60 1.35
C GLY A 107 7.04 -17.28 1.45
N GLU A 108 7.64 -16.80 0.35
CA GLU A 108 8.47 -15.59 0.24
C GLU A 108 7.72 -14.26 0.54
N VAL A 109 6.46 -14.37 0.96
CA VAL A 109 5.51 -13.28 0.90
C VAL A 109 5.36 -12.59 2.26
N ALA A 110 6.27 -11.70 2.60
CA ALA A 110 5.94 -10.53 3.44
C ALA A 110 4.86 -9.64 2.75
N LEU A 111 4.03 -10.22 1.92
CA LEU A 111 3.24 -9.59 0.85
C LEU A 111 1.83 -9.25 1.30
N LEU A 112 1.37 -9.86 2.38
CA LEU A 112 0.07 -9.55 2.95
C LEU A 112 0.13 -8.36 3.92
N THR A 113 1.23 -7.61 3.91
CA THR A 113 1.48 -6.49 4.83
C THR A 113 0.46 -5.35 4.72
N ARG A 114 -0.43 -5.42 3.74
CA ARG A 114 -1.43 -4.38 3.46
C ARG A 114 -2.87 -4.81 3.75
N SER A 115 -3.10 -6.02 4.28
CA SER A 115 -4.47 -6.52 4.52
C SER A 115 -5.32 -5.60 5.40
N PRO A 116 -4.83 -5.02 6.51
CA PRO A 116 -5.61 -4.06 7.30
C PRO A 116 -5.99 -2.79 6.53
N VAL A 117 -5.09 -2.31 5.67
CA VAL A 117 -5.34 -1.11 4.83
C VAL A 117 -6.44 -1.39 3.83
N ASN A 118 -6.39 -2.55 3.18
CA ASN A 118 -7.42 -2.95 2.22
C ASN A 118 -8.78 -3.14 2.89
N LEU A 119 -8.81 -3.80 4.05
CA LEU A 119 -10.05 -3.96 4.81
C LEU A 119 -10.68 -2.59 5.09
N LEU A 120 -9.91 -1.62 5.58
CA LEU A 120 -10.40 -0.28 5.87
C LEU A 120 -10.88 0.45 4.60
N ALA A 121 -10.13 0.33 3.49
CA ALA A 121 -10.51 0.94 2.22
C ALA A 121 -11.83 0.38 1.67
N PHE A 122 -12.04 -0.94 1.76
CA PHE A 122 -13.30 -1.56 1.34
C PHE A 122 -14.45 -1.27 2.31
N ALA A 123 -14.18 -1.11 3.62
CA ALA A 123 -15.17 -0.63 4.58
C ALA A 123 -15.66 0.77 4.22
N SER A 124 -14.76 1.68 3.84
CA SER A 124 -15.13 3.02 3.37
C SER A 124 -15.94 2.99 2.06
N MET A 125 -15.67 2.05 1.16
CA MET A 125 -16.46 1.89 -0.07
C MET A 125 -17.92 1.49 0.22
N SER A 126 -18.15 0.65 1.23
CA SER A 126 -19.50 0.28 1.68
C SER A 126 -20.28 1.51 2.14
N GLN A 127 -19.62 2.41 2.88
CA GLN A 127 -20.22 3.68 3.32
C GLN A 127 -20.43 4.67 2.17
N GLY A 128 -19.63 4.58 1.11
CA GLY A 128 -19.70 5.40 -0.10
C GLY A 128 -20.73 4.96 -1.14
N GLY A 129 -21.62 4.02 -0.82
CA GLY A 129 -22.71 3.59 -1.69
C GLY A 129 -22.33 2.60 -2.80
N ALA A 130 -21.16 1.95 -2.70
CA ALA A 130 -20.82 0.85 -3.59
C ALA A 130 -21.72 -0.37 -3.35
N GLU A 131 -21.94 -1.18 -4.38
CA GLU A 131 -22.65 -2.44 -4.27
C GLU A 131 -21.69 -3.63 -4.21
N VAL A 132 -22.07 -4.71 -3.49
CA VAL A 132 -21.21 -5.88 -3.27
C VAL A 132 -20.73 -6.52 -4.57
N TRP A 133 -21.57 -6.56 -5.61
CA TRP A 133 -21.18 -7.12 -6.91
C TRP A 133 -20.12 -6.28 -7.62
N GLN A 134 -20.13 -4.94 -7.45
CA GLN A 134 -19.11 -4.03 -7.99
C GLN A 134 -17.77 -4.28 -7.32
N VAL A 135 -17.79 -4.48 -5.99
CA VAL A 135 -16.60 -4.81 -5.22
C VAL A 135 -16.03 -6.16 -5.63
N LEU A 136 -16.89 -7.18 -5.74
CA LEU A 136 -16.48 -8.54 -6.14
C LEU A 136 -15.89 -8.54 -7.56
N LEU A 137 -16.61 -7.95 -8.52
CA LEU A 137 -16.20 -7.91 -9.92
C LEU A 137 -14.91 -7.10 -10.10
N GLY A 138 -14.83 -5.90 -9.50
CA GLY A 138 -13.64 -5.06 -9.58
C GLY A 138 -12.43 -5.73 -8.94
N SER A 139 -12.60 -6.32 -7.76
CA SER A 139 -11.52 -7.05 -7.09
C SER A 139 -11.07 -8.27 -7.90
N ALA A 140 -11.98 -9.01 -8.53
CA ALA A 140 -11.65 -10.12 -9.39
C ALA A 140 -10.86 -9.67 -10.65
N ILE A 141 -11.28 -8.57 -11.28
CA ILE A 141 -10.56 -7.95 -12.41
C ILE A 141 -9.14 -7.54 -11.98
N GLY A 142 -9.01 -6.84 -10.84
CA GLY A 142 -7.72 -6.41 -10.31
C GLY A 142 -6.80 -7.57 -9.98
N ALA A 143 -7.33 -8.61 -9.33
CA ALA A 143 -6.59 -9.82 -9.01
C ALA A 143 -6.14 -10.57 -10.27
N ALA A 144 -7.04 -10.76 -11.24
CA ALA A 144 -6.71 -11.41 -12.50
C ALA A 144 -5.60 -10.66 -13.26
N ALA A 145 -5.71 -9.33 -13.35
CA ALA A 145 -4.69 -8.50 -14.02
C ALA A 145 -3.30 -8.69 -13.39
N ILE A 146 -3.19 -8.67 -12.06
CA ILE A 146 -1.92 -8.85 -11.34
C ILE A 146 -1.39 -10.28 -11.48
N VAL A 147 -2.24 -11.31 -11.40
CA VAL A 147 -1.81 -12.71 -11.55
C VAL A 147 -1.31 -12.97 -12.97
N VAL A 148 -2.02 -12.48 -13.99
CA VAL A 148 -1.63 -12.60 -15.40
C VAL A 148 -0.34 -11.83 -15.66
N PHE A 149 -0.25 -10.58 -15.22
CA PHE A 149 0.97 -9.79 -15.38
C PHE A 149 2.18 -10.46 -14.70
N GLY A 150 2.01 -10.96 -13.47
CA GLY A 150 3.06 -11.68 -12.75
C GLY A 150 3.48 -12.99 -13.44
N ALA A 151 2.55 -13.65 -14.17
CA ALA A 151 2.87 -14.84 -14.96
C ALA A 151 3.69 -14.46 -16.22
N LEU A 152 3.34 -13.36 -16.88
CA LEU A 152 4.01 -12.87 -18.09
C LEU A 152 5.38 -12.23 -17.79
N ALA A 153 5.49 -11.48 -16.71
CA ALA A 153 6.70 -10.76 -16.33
C ALA A 153 7.88 -11.68 -15.94
N ARG A 154 7.65 -13.00 -15.75
CA ARG A 154 8.65 -14.00 -15.35
C ARG A 154 9.65 -13.43 -14.34
N GLY A 155 9.12 -12.85 -13.25
CA GLY A 155 9.93 -12.26 -12.20
C GLY A 155 10.94 -13.29 -11.66
N ARG A 156 12.19 -12.87 -11.45
CA ARG A 156 13.12 -13.66 -10.66
C ARG A 156 12.47 -13.86 -9.30
N ALA A 157 12.23 -15.13 -8.94
CA ALA A 157 11.83 -15.46 -7.58
C ALA A 157 12.84 -14.81 -6.63
N GLY A 158 12.37 -13.97 -5.71
CA GLY A 158 13.23 -13.46 -4.66
C GLY A 158 13.79 -14.62 -3.85
N GLU A 159 14.94 -14.46 -3.23
CA GLU A 159 15.49 -15.49 -2.36
C GLU A 159 14.49 -15.85 -1.26
N PRO A 160 14.28 -17.16 -0.99
CA PRO A 160 13.39 -17.59 0.08
C PRO A 160 13.84 -16.98 1.40
N ARG A 161 13.01 -16.17 2.03
CA ARG A 161 13.29 -15.70 3.38
C ARG A 161 13.15 -16.86 4.35
N ALA A 162 14.08 -16.93 5.30
CA ALA A 162 14.01 -17.92 6.38
C ALA A 162 12.65 -17.87 7.08
N ALA A 163 12.06 -19.05 7.32
CA ALA A 163 10.78 -19.15 8.01
C ALA A 163 10.91 -18.55 9.42
N ARG A 164 10.09 -17.56 9.72
CA ARG A 164 10.03 -16.95 11.05
C ARG A 164 9.38 -17.92 12.04
N SER A 165 9.80 -17.87 13.31
CA SER A 165 9.18 -18.65 14.37
C SER A 165 7.68 -18.30 14.52
N VAL A 166 6.87 -19.21 15.06
CA VAL A 166 5.45 -18.97 15.35
C VAL A 166 5.29 -17.77 16.30
N ARG A 167 6.20 -17.65 17.28
CA ARG A 167 6.24 -16.53 18.24
C ARG A 167 6.44 -15.19 17.51
N ASP A 168 7.38 -15.13 16.56
CA ASP A 168 7.64 -13.91 15.78
C ASP A 168 6.45 -13.53 14.89
N ARG A 169 5.82 -14.53 14.28
CA ARG A 169 4.64 -14.33 13.43
C ARG A 169 3.45 -13.79 14.21
N LEU A 170 3.18 -14.42 15.37
CA LEU A 170 2.12 -13.97 16.27
C LEU A 170 2.41 -12.57 16.82
N GLY A 171 3.65 -12.31 17.26
CA GLY A 171 4.08 -10.99 17.72
C GLY A 171 3.90 -9.91 16.66
N TYR A 172 4.26 -10.19 15.41
CA TYR A 172 4.03 -9.28 14.28
C TYR A 172 2.53 -9.04 14.04
N GLY A 173 1.71 -10.10 14.08
CA GLY A 173 0.25 -9.98 13.93
C GLY A 173 -0.39 -9.12 15.02
N ILE A 174 0.00 -9.33 16.28
CA ILE A 174 -0.46 -8.54 17.44
C ILE A 174 -0.02 -7.08 17.30
N ALA A 175 1.25 -6.83 16.98
CA ALA A 175 1.75 -5.46 16.79
C ALA A 175 1.01 -4.74 15.65
N THR A 176 0.72 -5.45 14.54
CA THR A 176 -0.07 -4.92 13.44
C THR A 176 -1.50 -4.61 13.88
N ALA A 177 -2.14 -5.51 14.64
CA ALA A 177 -3.50 -5.32 15.14
C ALA A 177 -3.59 -4.11 16.10
N VAL A 178 -2.69 -4.04 17.09
CA VAL A 178 -2.65 -2.94 18.05
C VAL A 178 -2.42 -1.60 17.36
N GLY A 179 -1.42 -1.54 16.46
CA GLY A 179 -1.14 -0.31 15.73
C GLY A 179 -2.28 0.11 14.80
N ALA A 180 -2.95 -0.83 14.13
CA ALA A 180 -4.10 -0.54 13.28
C ALA A 180 -5.28 0.02 14.09
N VAL A 181 -5.59 -0.59 15.25
CA VAL A 181 -6.64 -0.10 16.15
C VAL A 181 -6.32 1.30 16.68
N LEU A 182 -5.07 1.54 17.14
CA LEU A 182 -4.65 2.85 17.62
C LEU A 182 -4.73 3.94 16.55
N ILE A 183 -4.35 3.62 15.30
CA ILE A 183 -4.43 4.56 14.18
C ILE A 183 -5.89 4.89 13.85
N VAL A 184 -6.76 3.88 13.80
CA VAL A 184 -8.18 4.11 13.47
C VAL A 184 -8.89 4.88 14.58
N LEU A 185 -8.76 4.45 15.83
CA LEU A 185 -9.39 5.15 16.95
C LEU A 185 -8.80 6.55 17.18
N GLY A 186 -7.48 6.69 17.05
CA GLY A 186 -6.83 8.00 17.17
C GLY A 186 -7.27 8.95 16.05
N GLY A 187 -7.36 8.44 14.83
CA GLY A 187 -7.85 9.22 13.69
C GLY A 187 -9.29 9.67 13.85
N GLU A 188 -10.18 8.78 14.28
CA GLU A 188 -11.58 9.10 14.62
C GLU A 188 -11.65 10.18 15.73
N ALA A 189 -10.89 10.00 16.81
CA ALA A 189 -10.91 10.91 17.96
C ALA A 189 -10.50 12.34 17.60
N VAL A 190 -9.61 12.53 16.63
CA VAL A 190 -9.14 13.86 16.19
C VAL A 190 -9.76 14.31 14.85
N GLY A 191 -10.68 13.54 14.28
CA GLY A 191 -11.31 13.84 12.99
C GLY A 191 -10.32 13.84 11.83
N PHE A 192 -9.29 12.97 11.84
CA PHE A 192 -8.28 12.90 10.80
C PHE A 192 -8.82 12.25 9.51
N PRO A 193 -8.86 12.97 8.36
CA PRO A 193 -9.60 12.51 7.19
C PRO A 193 -8.91 11.36 6.43
N TYR A 194 -7.58 11.19 6.60
CA TYR A 194 -6.78 10.25 5.81
C TYR A 194 -6.17 9.11 6.64
N VAL A 195 -6.97 8.50 7.53
CA VAL A 195 -6.55 7.38 8.40
C VAL A 195 -5.90 6.24 7.60
N GLY A 196 -6.41 5.95 6.40
CA GLY A 196 -5.85 4.94 5.50
C GLY A 196 -4.40 5.22 5.09
N TRP A 197 -3.97 6.48 4.98
CA TRP A 197 -2.57 6.84 4.68
C TRP A 197 -1.65 6.54 5.86
N ALA A 198 -2.09 6.81 7.08
CA ALA A 198 -1.34 6.48 8.29
C ALA A 198 -1.20 4.96 8.43
N LEU A 199 -2.31 4.23 8.27
CA LEU A 199 -2.33 2.77 8.37
C LEU A 199 -1.44 2.11 7.31
N LEU A 200 -1.48 2.58 6.05
CA LEU A 200 -0.60 2.11 4.98
C LEU A 200 0.88 2.33 5.33
N SER A 201 1.21 3.52 5.82
CA SER A 201 2.57 3.87 6.21
C SER A 201 3.06 3.00 7.37
N PHE A 202 2.22 2.79 8.37
CA PHE A 202 2.50 1.93 9.51
C PHE A 202 2.75 0.47 9.09
N CYS A 203 1.86 -0.13 8.30
CA CYS A 203 2.01 -1.51 7.85
C CYS A 203 3.30 -1.70 7.04
N ILE A 204 3.66 -0.75 6.18
CA ILE A 204 4.90 -0.80 5.40
C ILE A 204 6.12 -0.71 6.35
N MET A 205 6.12 0.23 7.29
CA MET A 205 7.24 0.43 8.21
C MET A 205 7.44 -0.77 9.15
N LEU A 206 6.35 -1.34 9.68
CA LEU A 206 6.41 -2.50 10.57
C LEU A 206 6.88 -3.78 9.84
N SER A 207 6.71 -3.87 8.52
CA SER A 207 7.13 -5.03 7.73
C SER A 207 8.65 -5.14 7.54
N PHE A 208 9.40 -4.07 7.82
CA PHE A 208 10.85 -4.06 7.71
C PHE A 208 11.52 -4.67 8.93
N GLU A 209 12.71 -5.23 8.71
CA GLU A 209 13.58 -5.61 9.82
C GLU A 209 13.95 -4.36 10.62
N THR A 210 14.02 -4.52 11.94
CA THR A 210 14.20 -3.40 12.88
C THR A 210 15.44 -2.55 12.62
N ASP A 211 16.51 -3.16 12.10
CA ASP A 211 17.77 -2.46 11.79
C ASP A 211 17.64 -1.53 10.57
N MET A 212 16.69 -1.82 9.69
CA MET A 212 16.41 -1.01 8.49
C MET A 212 15.27 -0.01 8.69
N GLN A 213 14.53 -0.11 9.80
CA GLN A 213 13.36 0.76 10.04
C GLN A 213 13.75 2.25 10.16
N ALA A 214 14.84 2.56 10.87
CA ALA A 214 15.28 3.94 11.07
C ALA A 214 15.65 4.62 9.74
N GLU A 215 16.49 3.97 8.95
CA GLU A 215 16.93 4.49 7.66
C GLU A 215 15.76 4.66 6.69
N ARG A 216 14.90 3.65 6.59
CA ARG A 216 13.73 3.71 5.71
C ARG A 216 12.66 4.68 6.20
N GLY A 217 12.51 4.83 7.52
CA GLY A 217 11.66 5.86 8.12
C GLY A 217 12.12 7.26 7.75
N PHE A 218 13.42 7.52 7.86
CA PHE A 218 14.02 8.79 7.43
C PHE A 218 13.77 9.08 5.95
N TRP A 219 14.10 8.16 5.05
CA TRP A 219 13.87 8.32 3.61
C TRP A 219 12.40 8.46 3.25
N ARG A 220 11.52 7.79 4.01
CA ARG A 220 10.07 7.94 3.83
C ARG A 220 9.59 9.33 4.21
N LEU A 221 10.01 9.85 5.37
CA LEU A 221 9.65 11.20 5.81
C LEU A 221 10.20 12.26 4.86
N LEU A 222 11.47 12.17 4.52
CA LEU A 222 12.12 13.12 3.60
C LEU A 222 11.47 13.09 2.21
N GLY A 223 11.29 11.89 1.62
CA GLY A 223 10.66 11.74 0.32
C GLY A 223 9.20 12.21 0.31
N THR A 224 8.46 11.98 1.42
CA THR A 224 7.09 12.49 1.56
C THR A 224 7.07 14.01 1.67
N ALA A 225 7.94 14.62 2.48
CA ALA A 225 7.99 16.07 2.66
C ALA A 225 8.34 16.78 1.34
N VAL A 226 9.43 16.35 0.68
CA VAL A 226 9.83 16.91 -0.61
C VAL A 226 8.77 16.66 -1.68
N GLY A 227 8.21 15.44 -1.73
CA GLY A 227 7.15 15.08 -2.67
C GLY A 227 5.86 15.88 -2.45
N ALA A 228 5.53 16.25 -1.21
CA ALA A 228 4.38 17.10 -0.91
C ALA A 228 4.60 18.54 -1.42
N VAL A 229 5.80 19.11 -1.23
CA VAL A 229 6.16 20.43 -1.77
C VAL A 229 6.07 20.41 -3.31
N LEU A 230 6.61 19.36 -3.95
CA LEU A 230 6.51 19.20 -5.40
C LEU A 230 5.04 19.09 -5.85
N ALA A 231 4.19 18.35 -5.14
CA ALA A 231 2.78 18.22 -5.47
C ALA A 231 2.06 19.59 -5.44
N VAL A 232 2.32 20.41 -4.43
CA VAL A 232 1.76 21.78 -4.36
C VAL A 232 2.20 22.62 -5.56
N GLY A 233 3.48 22.55 -5.95
CA GLY A 233 3.98 23.25 -7.14
C GLY A 233 3.36 22.74 -8.44
N ILE A 234 3.17 21.42 -8.57
CA ILE A 234 2.55 20.80 -9.74
C ILE A 234 1.08 21.23 -9.88
N THR A 235 0.32 21.26 -8.77
CA THR A 235 -1.10 21.64 -8.81
C THR A 235 -1.33 23.11 -9.11
N ALA A 236 -0.32 23.97 -9.02
CA ALA A 236 -0.36 25.36 -9.44
C ALA A 236 -0.23 25.55 -10.97
N LEU A 237 0.09 24.50 -11.71
CA LEU A 237 0.21 24.54 -13.17
C LEU A 237 -1.17 24.42 -13.84
N PRO A 238 -1.35 24.98 -15.06
CA PRO A 238 -2.62 24.86 -15.77
C PRO A 238 -2.90 23.42 -16.23
N GLU A 239 -4.18 23.03 -16.26
CA GLU A 239 -4.60 21.77 -16.83
C GLU A 239 -4.23 21.67 -18.34
N PRO A 240 -3.81 20.49 -18.85
CA PRO A 240 -3.76 19.19 -18.18
C PRO A 240 -2.39 18.83 -17.56
N ILE A 241 -1.49 19.78 -17.36
CA ILE A 241 -0.09 19.53 -16.94
C ILE A 241 -0.01 18.73 -15.63
N PRO A 242 -0.79 19.05 -14.57
CA PRO A 242 -0.72 18.30 -13.31
C PRO A 242 -0.97 16.81 -13.49
N ILE A 243 -1.97 16.43 -14.29
CA ILE A 243 -2.30 15.02 -14.54
C ILE A 243 -1.17 14.32 -15.28
N VAL A 244 -0.60 14.96 -16.31
CA VAL A 244 0.53 14.39 -17.07
C VAL A 244 1.75 14.16 -16.15
N VAL A 245 2.07 15.14 -15.31
CA VAL A 245 3.18 15.02 -14.35
C VAL A 245 2.89 13.93 -13.32
N ALA A 246 1.65 13.81 -12.82
CA ALA A 246 1.27 12.73 -11.92
C ALA A 246 1.46 11.33 -12.55
N VAL A 247 1.12 11.17 -13.82
CA VAL A 247 1.36 9.91 -14.56
C VAL A 247 2.86 9.62 -14.69
N ILE A 248 3.67 10.63 -15.03
CA ILE A 248 5.14 10.50 -15.10
C ILE A 248 5.69 10.12 -13.72
N CYS A 249 5.24 10.76 -12.65
CA CYS A 249 5.61 10.40 -11.27
C CYS A 249 5.20 8.94 -10.94
N GLY A 250 4.03 8.49 -11.38
CA GLY A 250 3.58 7.12 -11.22
C GLY A 250 4.48 6.11 -11.93
N ILE A 251 4.90 6.40 -13.15
CA ILE A 251 5.85 5.57 -13.92
C ILE A 251 7.21 5.54 -13.21
N ALA A 252 7.73 6.71 -12.81
CA ALA A 252 8.99 6.81 -12.07
C ALA A 252 8.94 6.04 -10.73
N CYS A 253 7.84 6.14 -10.00
CA CYS A 253 7.58 5.39 -8.78
C CYS A 253 7.71 3.87 -9.02
N VAL A 254 7.06 3.33 -10.04
CA VAL A 254 7.13 1.90 -10.39
C VAL A 254 8.54 1.51 -10.86
N ALA A 255 9.22 2.36 -11.63
CA ALA A 255 10.57 2.09 -12.09
C ALA A 255 11.58 2.04 -10.93
N TYR A 256 11.54 3.02 -10.01
CA TYR A 256 12.47 3.09 -8.89
C TYR A 256 12.23 2.03 -7.81
N ILE A 257 10.97 1.63 -7.55
CA ILE A 257 10.74 0.49 -6.66
C ILE A 257 11.29 -0.82 -7.25
N ASN A 258 11.24 -0.98 -8.56
CA ASN A 258 11.83 -2.12 -9.26
C ASN A 258 13.37 -2.06 -9.28
N ALA A 259 13.96 -0.87 -9.32
CA ALA A 259 15.39 -0.64 -9.20
C ALA A 259 15.91 -0.77 -7.75
N GLY A 260 15.03 -0.91 -6.76
CA GLY A 260 15.39 -1.02 -5.35
C GLY A 260 15.71 0.32 -4.67
N ASN A 261 15.50 1.46 -5.35
CA ASN A 261 15.72 2.79 -4.79
C ASN A 261 14.48 3.29 -4.04
N TYR A 262 14.46 3.03 -2.74
CA TYR A 262 13.32 3.37 -1.88
C TYR A 262 13.12 4.88 -1.70
N ALA A 263 14.21 5.66 -1.67
CA ALA A 263 14.13 7.12 -1.48
C ALA A 263 13.43 7.79 -2.66
N LEU A 264 13.85 7.49 -3.90
CA LEU A 264 13.23 8.01 -5.11
C LEU A 264 11.81 7.47 -5.33
N PHE A 265 11.57 6.20 -4.96
CA PHE A 265 10.21 5.67 -4.93
C PHE A 265 9.28 6.51 -4.06
N MET A 266 9.69 6.88 -2.84
CA MET A 266 8.88 7.72 -1.94
C MET A 266 8.70 9.14 -2.45
N LEU A 267 9.74 9.72 -3.05
CA LEU A 267 9.71 11.06 -3.63
C LEU A 267 8.64 11.17 -4.73
N PHE A 268 8.58 10.21 -5.65
CA PHE A 268 7.63 10.23 -6.76
C PHE A 268 6.24 9.69 -6.39
N LEU A 269 6.15 8.81 -5.38
CA LEU A 269 4.88 8.30 -4.91
C LEU A 269 3.98 9.41 -4.35
N THR A 270 4.55 10.34 -3.61
CA THR A 270 3.78 11.39 -2.93
C THR A 270 3.07 12.33 -3.91
N PRO A 271 3.73 12.95 -4.90
CA PRO A 271 3.02 13.78 -5.87
C PRO A 271 2.06 12.97 -6.75
N ALA A 272 2.40 11.72 -7.11
CA ALA A 272 1.47 10.86 -7.85
C ALA A 272 0.16 10.64 -7.11
N ILE A 273 0.19 10.46 -5.78
CA ILE A 273 -1.00 10.30 -4.96
C ILE A 273 -1.71 11.65 -4.76
N LEU A 274 -1.01 12.70 -4.33
CA LEU A 274 -1.64 13.97 -3.95
C LEU A 274 -2.33 14.67 -5.12
N VAL A 275 -1.70 14.67 -6.30
CA VAL A 275 -2.27 15.30 -7.50
C VAL A 275 -3.50 14.53 -8.01
N THR A 276 -3.55 13.21 -7.82
CA THR A 276 -4.67 12.37 -8.28
C THR A 276 -5.78 12.19 -7.23
N THR A 277 -5.55 12.65 -5.99
CA THR A 277 -6.58 12.56 -4.94
C THR A 277 -7.62 13.64 -5.12
N ALA A 278 -8.84 13.24 -5.50
CA ALA A 278 -9.99 14.14 -5.46
C ALA A 278 -10.30 14.49 -4.00
N SER A 279 -10.29 15.77 -3.67
CA SER A 279 -10.47 16.23 -2.29
C SER A 279 -11.02 17.65 -2.26
N GLU A 280 -11.77 17.96 -1.22
CA GLU A 280 -12.22 19.32 -0.90
C GLU A 280 -11.12 20.16 -0.23
N TYR A 281 -10.04 19.51 0.23
CA TYR A 281 -8.91 20.18 0.86
C TYR A 281 -7.95 20.78 -0.16
N SER A 282 -7.33 21.90 0.22
CA SER A 282 -6.29 22.51 -0.61
C SER A 282 -5.08 21.57 -0.77
N PRO A 283 -4.31 21.70 -1.86
CA PRO A 283 -3.09 20.90 -2.06
C PRO A 283 -2.08 21.00 -0.90
N VAL A 284 -1.99 22.17 -0.27
CA VAL A 284 -1.14 22.39 0.91
C VAL A 284 -1.64 21.57 2.09
N ALA A 285 -2.95 21.61 2.38
CA ALA A 285 -3.54 20.84 3.46
C ALA A 285 -3.36 19.33 3.24
N LEU A 286 -3.55 18.84 2.01
CA LEU A 286 -3.28 17.45 1.64
C LEU A 286 -1.83 17.06 1.89
N GLY A 287 -0.88 17.94 1.54
CA GLY A 287 0.54 17.75 1.83
C GLY A 287 0.83 17.62 3.33
N VAL A 288 0.23 18.50 4.14
CA VAL A 288 0.36 18.47 5.62
C VAL A 288 -0.21 17.16 6.17
N TYR A 289 -1.45 16.80 5.81
CA TYR A 289 -2.06 15.53 6.25
C TYR A 289 -1.23 14.31 5.85
N ARG A 290 -0.57 14.35 4.67
CA ARG A 290 0.30 13.27 4.24
C ARG A 290 1.55 13.14 5.12
N ILE A 291 2.16 14.27 5.50
CA ILE A 291 3.33 14.30 6.39
C ILE A 291 2.93 13.82 7.79
N GLU A 292 1.83 14.32 8.34
CA GLU A 292 1.30 13.90 9.66
C GLU A 292 1.02 12.39 9.70
N ALA A 293 0.35 11.87 8.67
CA ALA A 293 0.09 10.43 8.54
C ALA A 293 1.37 9.59 8.58
N VAL A 294 2.44 10.04 7.90
CA VAL A 294 3.72 9.34 7.87
C VAL A 294 4.47 9.48 9.19
N LEU A 295 4.41 10.63 9.84
CA LEU A 295 5.04 10.87 11.16
C LEU A 295 4.44 9.96 12.22
N VAL A 296 3.11 9.98 12.38
CA VAL A 296 2.39 9.15 13.37
C VAL A 296 2.65 7.66 13.10
N ALA A 297 2.54 7.24 11.85
CA ALA A 297 2.79 5.85 11.44
C ALA A 297 4.20 5.39 11.76
N THR A 298 5.20 6.25 11.50
CA THR A 298 6.61 5.94 11.74
C THR A 298 6.89 5.84 13.23
N ALA A 299 6.40 6.80 14.04
CA ALA A 299 6.56 6.76 15.49
C ALA A 299 5.94 5.50 16.10
N LEU A 300 4.73 5.15 15.68
CA LEU A 300 4.03 3.95 16.17
C LEU A 300 4.72 2.66 15.72
N ALA A 301 5.23 2.60 14.48
CA ALA A 301 5.98 1.44 14.00
C ALA A 301 7.29 1.24 14.78
N PHE A 302 8.00 2.32 15.14
CA PHE A 302 9.17 2.25 16.02
C PHE A 302 8.83 1.74 17.41
N ALA A 303 7.75 2.25 18.01
CA ALA A 303 7.29 1.79 19.33
C ALA A 303 6.97 0.30 19.31
N CYS A 304 6.16 -0.16 18.34
CA CYS A 304 5.85 -1.59 18.16
C CYS A 304 7.11 -2.42 17.90
N GLY A 305 8.02 -1.95 17.06
CA GLY A 305 9.30 -2.63 16.78
C GLY A 305 10.20 -2.73 18.02
N ALA A 306 10.23 -1.71 18.88
CA ALA A 306 10.96 -1.74 20.15
C ALA A 306 10.39 -2.78 21.11
N VAL A 307 9.06 -2.83 21.26
CA VAL A 307 8.38 -3.85 22.09
C VAL A 307 8.67 -5.26 21.58
N LEU A 308 8.56 -5.49 20.27
CA LEU A 308 8.85 -6.78 19.67
C LEU A 308 10.29 -7.23 19.91
N ARG A 309 11.28 -6.30 19.85
CA ARG A 309 12.69 -6.59 20.20
C ARG A 309 12.83 -6.98 21.66
N ALA A 310 12.26 -6.22 22.57
CA ALA A 310 12.34 -6.50 24.01
C ALA A 310 11.75 -7.88 24.37
N LEU A 311 10.66 -8.29 23.68
CA LEU A 311 10.04 -9.59 23.86
C LEU A 311 10.88 -10.76 23.30
N ARG A 312 11.70 -10.51 22.27
CA ARG A 312 12.60 -11.54 21.70
C ARG A 312 13.84 -11.81 22.56
N GLN A 313 14.27 -10.81 23.33
CA GLN A 313 15.46 -10.91 24.18
C GLN A 313 15.20 -11.64 25.51
N ARG A 314 13.94 -11.86 25.83
CA ARG A 314 13.48 -12.67 26.98
C ARG A 314 13.14 -14.11 26.56
#